data_8a66478a9f4898a203c91ec8a4fe1138
#
_entry.id   8a66478a9f4898a203c91ec8a4fe1138
#
_cell.length_a   1.000
_cell.length_b   1.000
_cell.length_c   1.000
_cell.angle_alpha   90.00
_cell.angle_beta   90.00
_cell.angle_gamma   90.00
#
_symmetry.space_group_name_H-M   'P 1'
#
loop_
_entity.id
_entity.type
_entity.pdbx_description
1 polymer ?
#
loop_
_entity_poly.entity_id
_entity_poly.type
_entity_poly.pdbx_seq_one_letter_code
_entity_poly.pdbx_strand_id
1 'polypeptide(L)'
;MTKHIDYISKKKFMEELERYRKGSVTRRHFLNVTGLGAAAAVLGTTVPGLRPSQALASDIGDRVVLATWPNYHDASNFEAFTEATGAYVQVNVFGSNEEMLAKLQAGATGWDVYVPTNYTIEDYVKEDLIEPLDTSKLPNYDASAFDARYAEAGSVNGKLYAVPKNWGSTGMAVNTKHNGGKAISSWKEFFDITMDKFSGRTVVHDYQLTTIGSALNYFGYSFNSVDVNE
;
A
#
# COMPACT_ATOMS: atom_id res chain seq x y z
N MET A 1 -25.90 19.18 -6.03
CA MET A 1 -25.43 19.16 -7.43
C MET A 1 -24.03 18.58 -7.45
N THR A 2 -23.94 17.29 -7.71
CA THR A 2 -22.66 16.56 -7.77
C THR A 2 -21.99 16.89 -9.10
N LYS A 3 -20.86 17.59 -9.08
CA LYS A 3 -20.06 17.82 -10.28
C LYS A 3 -19.45 16.48 -10.71
N HIS A 4 -19.88 15.98 -11.86
CA HIS A 4 -19.17 14.90 -12.55
C HIS A 4 -17.75 15.37 -12.89
N ILE A 5 -16.76 14.67 -12.38
CA ILE A 5 -15.38 14.83 -12.84
C ILE A 5 -15.26 13.99 -14.10
N ASP A 6 -15.21 14.65 -15.26
CA ASP A 6 -14.97 13.97 -16.53
C ASP A 6 -13.54 13.47 -16.57
N TYR A 7 -13.37 12.17 -16.39
CA TYR A 7 -12.08 11.52 -16.57
C TYR A 7 -11.68 11.53 -18.04
N ILE A 8 -10.47 11.99 -18.32
CA ILE A 8 -9.88 11.89 -19.66
C ILE A 8 -9.88 10.42 -20.14
N SER A 9 -10.28 10.16 -21.38
CA SER A 9 -10.28 8.80 -21.91
C SER A 9 -8.85 8.23 -21.95
N LYS A 10 -8.71 6.90 -21.75
CA LYS A 10 -7.41 6.21 -21.80
C LYS A 10 -6.62 6.51 -23.08
N LYS A 11 -7.32 6.59 -24.22
CA LYS A 11 -6.71 6.94 -25.51
C LYS A 11 -6.10 8.34 -25.49
N LYS A 12 -6.86 9.34 -25.08
CA LYS A 12 -6.41 10.73 -24.99
C LYS A 12 -5.30 10.93 -23.96
N PHE A 13 -5.35 10.19 -22.85
CA PHE A 13 -4.26 10.19 -21.87
C PHE A 13 -2.95 9.69 -22.48
N MET A 14 -2.98 8.58 -23.21
CA MET A 14 -1.79 8.00 -23.86
C MET A 14 -1.23 8.93 -24.95
N GLU A 15 -2.08 9.59 -25.72
CA GLU A 15 -1.66 10.57 -26.73
C GLU A 15 -0.94 11.77 -26.09
N GLU A 16 -1.45 12.31 -25.00
CA GLU A 16 -0.82 13.42 -24.29
C GLU A 16 0.48 13.00 -23.57
N LEU A 17 0.54 11.78 -23.04
CA LEU A 17 1.76 11.22 -22.47
C LEU A 17 2.87 11.09 -23.51
N GLU A 18 2.53 10.64 -24.71
CA GLU A 18 3.50 10.50 -25.80
C GLU A 18 4.00 11.87 -26.29
N ARG A 19 3.11 12.86 -26.35
CA ARG A 19 3.47 14.26 -26.67
C ARG A 19 4.43 14.84 -25.62
N TYR A 20 4.17 14.57 -24.34
CA TYR A 20 5.02 14.99 -23.24
C TYR A 20 6.42 14.31 -23.32
N ARG A 21 6.46 12.99 -23.55
CA ARG A 21 7.72 12.24 -23.70
C ARG A 21 8.55 12.71 -24.90
N LYS A 22 7.92 13.15 -25.96
CA LYS A 22 8.57 13.74 -27.15
C LYS A 22 8.96 15.21 -26.98
N GLY A 23 8.70 15.80 -25.81
CA GLY A 23 8.98 17.22 -25.56
C GLY A 23 8.06 18.21 -26.32
N SER A 24 6.99 17.70 -26.95
CA SER A 24 6.06 18.54 -27.75
C SER A 24 5.09 19.33 -26.89
N VAL A 25 4.99 19.00 -25.61
CA VAL A 25 4.17 19.74 -24.63
C VAL A 25 4.91 19.85 -23.30
N THR A 26 4.65 20.94 -22.57
CA THR A 26 5.26 21.16 -21.25
C THR A 26 4.60 20.28 -20.18
N ARG A 27 5.34 20.03 -19.07
CA ARG A 27 4.79 19.35 -17.89
C ARG A 27 3.49 19.99 -17.40
N ARG A 28 3.43 21.32 -17.40
CA ARG A 28 2.23 22.06 -16.98
C ARG A 28 1.03 21.80 -17.90
N HIS A 29 1.28 21.77 -19.23
CA HIS A 29 0.23 21.43 -20.20
C HIS A 29 -0.27 20.01 -20.00
N PHE A 30 0.64 19.03 -19.88
CA PHE A 30 0.29 17.62 -19.64
C PHE A 30 -0.57 17.45 -18.38
N LEU A 31 -0.16 18.03 -17.25
CA LEU A 31 -0.90 17.97 -15.99
C LEU A 31 -2.29 18.62 -16.08
N ASN A 32 -2.41 19.73 -16.81
CA ASN A 32 -3.70 20.40 -16.99
C ASN A 32 -4.68 19.58 -17.85
N VAL A 33 -4.20 19.00 -18.95
CA VAL A 33 -5.05 18.24 -19.90
C VAL A 33 -5.45 16.87 -19.35
N THR A 34 -4.58 16.26 -18.55
CA THR A 34 -4.87 14.94 -17.94
C THR A 34 -5.71 15.02 -16.66
N GLY A 35 -6.03 16.23 -16.19
CA GLY A 35 -6.74 16.45 -14.93
C GLY A 35 -5.84 16.29 -13.69
N LEU A 36 -4.59 15.85 -13.86
CA LEU A 36 -3.62 15.70 -12.76
C LEU A 36 -3.14 17.07 -12.23
N GLY A 37 -3.37 18.15 -13.00
CA GLY A 37 -3.06 19.53 -12.60
C GLY A 37 -4.22 20.26 -11.92
N ALA A 38 -5.45 19.79 -12.05
CA ALA A 38 -6.62 20.44 -11.47
C ALA A 38 -6.72 20.23 -9.94
N ALA A 39 -6.11 19.17 -9.42
CA ALA A 39 -5.97 18.98 -7.98
C ALA A 39 -5.06 20.05 -7.31
N ALA A 40 -4.13 20.63 -8.07
CA ALA A 40 -3.24 21.67 -7.56
C ALA A 40 -3.81 23.11 -7.62
N ALA A 41 -4.90 23.34 -8.36
CA ALA A 41 -5.42 24.70 -8.62
C ALA A 41 -6.70 25.06 -7.82
N VAL A 42 -7.33 24.11 -7.13
CA VAL A 42 -8.60 24.36 -6.40
C VAL A 42 -8.38 24.84 -4.96
N LEU A 43 -7.16 24.79 -4.43
CA LEU A 43 -6.86 25.16 -3.03
C LEU A 43 -6.33 26.60 -2.83
N GLY A 44 -6.56 27.49 -3.78
CA GLY A 44 -6.22 28.91 -3.65
C GLY A 44 -7.25 29.79 -2.94
N THR A 45 -8.30 29.25 -2.33
CA THR A 45 -9.27 30.04 -1.58
C THR A 45 -9.12 29.82 -0.08
N THR A 46 -8.52 30.80 0.59
CA THR A 46 -8.51 30.92 2.04
C THR A 46 -9.92 30.97 2.59
N VAL A 47 -10.30 29.99 3.40
CA VAL A 47 -11.53 30.06 4.21
C VAL A 47 -11.20 30.88 5.46
N PRO A 48 -11.82 32.06 5.68
CA PRO A 48 -11.56 32.87 6.87
C PRO A 48 -12.15 32.15 8.09
N GLY A 49 -11.34 31.83 9.05
CA GLY A 49 -11.78 31.37 10.38
C GLY A 49 -11.12 30.12 10.95
N LEU A 50 -10.43 29.34 10.15
CA LEU A 50 -9.64 28.20 10.65
C LEU A 50 -8.20 28.67 10.93
N ARG A 51 -7.87 28.85 12.19
CA ARG A 51 -6.47 29.01 12.62
C ARG A 51 -5.91 27.62 12.90
N PRO A 52 -4.97 27.10 12.10
CA PRO A 52 -4.22 25.91 12.49
C PRO A 52 -3.48 26.21 13.78
N SER A 53 -3.37 25.23 14.66
CA SER A 53 -2.48 25.36 15.82
C SER A 53 -1.05 25.54 15.29
N GLN A 54 -0.49 26.73 15.47
CA GLN A 54 0.76 27.17 14.83
C GLN A 54 2.02 26.41 15.28
N ALA A 55 1.90 25.42 16.17
CA ALA A 55 3.05 24.74 16.75
C ALA A 55 3.55 23.49 15.97
N LEU A 56 2.74 22.93 15.05
CA LEU A 56 3.14 21.75 14.28
C LEU A 56 3.24 22.01 12.77
N ALA A 57 2.72 23.14 12.29
CA ALA A 57 2.61 23.42 10.84
C ALA A 57 3.94 23.86 10.18
N SER A 58 5.01 24.13 10.94
CA SER A 58 6.24 24.70 10.38
C SER A 58 7.19 23.67 9.74
N ASP A 59 7.09 22.38 10.11
CA ASP A 59 8.06 21.35 9.68
C ASP A 59 7.49 20.26 8.78
N ILE A 60 6.15 20.15 8.64
CA ILE A 60 5.50 19.03 7.91
C ILE A 60 5.29 19.36 6.43
N GLY A 61 5.32 20.64 6.04
CA GLY A 61 4.87 21.06 4.70
C GLY A 61 3.34 21.03 4.56
N ASP A 62 2.86 21.10 3.32
CA ASP A 62 1.43 21.16 3.01
C ASP A 62 0.82 19.81 2.59
N ARG A 63 1.66 18.77 2.44
CA ARG A 63 1.25 17.48 1.90
C ARG A 63 2.12 16.34 2.41
N VAL A 64 1.48 15.18 2.66
CA VAL A 64 2.12 13.89 2.87
C VAL A 64 1.64 12.91 1.80
N VAL A 65 2.54 12.25 1.09
CA VAL A 65 2.23 11.24 0.07
C VAL A 65 2.37 9.85 0.68
N LEU A 66 1.23 9.19 0.84
CA LEU A 66 1.12 7.86 1.42
C LEU A 66 0.94 6.82 0.33
N ALA A 67 1.89 5.88 0.17
CA ALA A 67 1.70 4.67 -0.62
C ALA A 67 1.12 3.56 0.25
N THR A 68 -0.05 3.04 -0.11
CA THR A 68 -0.78 2.04 0.70
C THR A 68 -1.59 1.07 -0.16
N TRP A 69 -2.09 0.02 0.47
CA TRP A 69 -2.97 -0.97 -0.13
C TRP A 69 -4.38 -0.42 -0.38
N PRO A 70 -5.13 -0.99 -1.36
CA PRO A 70 -6.55 -0.65 -1.55
C PRO A 70 -7.34 -0.90 -0.26
N ASN A 71 -8.21 0.04 0.10
CA ASN A 71 -9.11 -0.07 1.27
C ASN A 71 -8.42 -0.23 2.64
N TYR A 72 -7.14 0.10 2.76
CA TYR A 72 -6.38 0.00 4.01
C TYR A 72 -6.39 1.29 4.83
N HIS A 73 -7.27 2.21 4.53
CA HIS A 73 -7.41 3.49 5.23
C HIS A 73 -8.87 3.91 5.32
N ASP A 74 -9.17 4.71 6.33
CA ASP A 74 -10.42 5.44 6.47
C ASP A 74 -10.16 6.93 6.18
N ALA A 75 -10.99 7.53 5.34
CA ALA A 75 -10.86 8.94 4.96
C ALA A 75 -10.93 9.88 6.18
N SER A 76 -11.73 9.53 7.19
CA SER A 76 -11.87 10.33 8.41
C SER A 76 -10.56 10.49 9.19
N ASN A 77 -9.66 9.49 9.13
CA ASN A 77 -8.34 9.60 9.76
C ASN A 77 -7.47 10.64 9.06
N PHE A 78 -7.59 10.76 7.73
CA PHE A 78 -6.85 11.77 6.96
C PHE A 78 -7.43 13.16 7.15
N GLU A 79 -8.75 13.28 7.28
CA GLU A 79 -9.41 14.53 7.63
C GLU A 79 -8.94 15.01 8.99
N ALA A 80 -8.94 14.14 10.01
CA ALA A 80 -8.45 14.47 11.35
C ALA A 80 -6.95 14.84 11.35
N PHE A 81 -6.13 14.15 10.56
CA PHE A 81 -4.72 14.51 10.38
C PHE A 81 -4.58 15.92 9.77
N THR A 82 -5.34 16.20 8.72
CA THR A 82 -5.31 17.51 8.06
C THR A 82 -5.79 18.62 8.99
N GLU A 83 -6.83 18.38 9.78
CA GLU A 83 -7.30 19.34 10.81
C GLU A 83 -6.24 19.63 11.87
N ALA A 84 -5.51 18.59 12.30
CA ALA A 84 -4.49 18.70 13.34
C ALA A 84 -3.19 19.36 12.85
N THR A 85 -2.81 19.16 11.58
CA THR A 85 -1.48 19.53 11.08
C THR A 85 -1.50 20.61 10.01
N GLY A 86 -2.62 20.79 9.32
CA GLY A 86 -2.72 21.64 8.12
C GLY A 86 -2.24 20.96 6.83
N ALA A 87 -1.59 19.79 6.92
CA ALA A 87 -1.10 19.04 5.77
C ALA A 87 -2.16 18.04 5.28
N TYR A 88 -2.37 17.92 3.97
CA TYR A 88 -3.28 16.92 3.41
C TYR A 88 -2.56 15.62 3.05
N VAL A 89 -3.27 14.49 3.12
CA VAL A 89 -2.74 13.19 2.75
C VAL A 89 -3.12 12.85 1.30
N GLN A 90 -2.11 12.70 0.44
CA GLN A 90 -2.29 12.18 -0.91
C GLN A 90 -2.06 10.67 -0.90
N VAL A 91 -3.09 9.89 -1.23
CA VAL A 91 -3.03 8.44 -1.25
C VAL A 91 -2.65 7.93 -2.64
N ASN A 92 -1.61 7.09 -2.70
CA ASN A 92 -1.21 6.32 -3.87
C ASN A 92 -1.39 4.84 -3.56
N VAL A 93 -2.18 4.14 -4.39
CA VAL A 93 -2.46 2.72 -4.21
C VAL A 93 -1.52 1.89 -5.09
N PHE A 94 -1.02 0.78 -4.54
CA PHE A 94 -0.24 -0.22 -5.26
C PHE A 94 -0.88 -1.61 -5.15
N GLY A 95 -0.52 -2.53 -6.04
CA GLY A 95 -1.12 -3.86 -6.15
C GLY A 95 -0.37 -4.96 -5.43
N SER A 96 0.97 -4.84 -5.27
CA SER A 96 1.80 -5.84 -4.60
C SER A 96 3.06 -5.22 -3.99
N ASN A 97 3.69 -5.93 -3.03
CA ASN A 97 4.99 -5.53 -2.49
C ASN A 97 6.08 -5.56 -3.57
N GLU A 98 6.02 -6.53 -4.46
CA GLU A 98 6.96 -6.73 -5.56
C GLU A 98 6.91 -5.55 -6.55
N GLU A 99 5.71 -5.03 -6.85
CA GLU A 99 5.53 -3.82 -7.64
C GLU A 99 6.23 -2.61 -7.01
N MET A 100 6.07 -2.44 -5.70
CA MET A 100 6.69 -1.32 -4.99
C MET A 100 8.21 -1.47 -4.88
N LEU A 101 8.70 -2.69 -4.57
CA LEU A 101 10.13 -2.96 -4.55
C LEU A 101 10.78 -2.63 -5.90
N ALA A 102 10.19 -3.13 -6.99
CA ALA A 102 10.70 -2.85 -8.34
C ALA A 102 10.71 -1.34 -8.66
N LYS A 103 9.70 -0.58 -8.23
CA LYS A 103 9.64 0.87 -8.41
C LYS A 103 10.76 1.58 -7.65
N LEU A 104 10.99 1.22 -6.39
CA LEU A 104 12.03 1.80 -5.55
C LEU A 104 13.43 1.45 -6.09
N GLN A 105 13.67 0.20 -6.48
CA GLN A 105 14.92 -0.24 -7.14
C GLN A 105 15.18 0.51 -8.44
N ALA A 106 14.14 0.87 -9.19
CA ALA A 106 14.23 1.70 -10.38
C ALA A 106 14.45 3.20 -10.09
N GLY A 107 14.61 3.58 -8.80
CA GLY A 107 14.82 4.97 -8.37
C GLY A 107 13.56 5.83 -8.40
N ALA A 108 12.37 5.23 -8.37
CA ALA A 108 11.14 5.99 -8.25
C ALA A 108 11.07 6.66 -6.86
N THR A 109 10.64 7.92 -6.86
CA THR A 109 10.51 8.77 -5.66
C THR A 109 9.15 9.43 -5.61
N GLY A 110 8.87 10.17 -4.53
CA GLY A 110 7.66 10.98 -4.39
C GLY A 110 6.64 10.36 -3.45
N TRP A 111 7.05 9.41 -2.63
CA TRP A 111 6.31 8.93 -1.46
C TRP A 111 7.07 9.31 -0.19
N ASP A 112 6.33 9.82 0.79
CA ASP A 112 6.88 10.16 2.11
C ASP A 112 6.70 9.00 3.08
N VAL A 113 5.61 8.25 2.94
CA VAL A 113 5.26 7.10 3.78
C VAL A 113 4.82 5.94 2.90
N TYR A 114 5.31 4.75 3.21
CA TYR A 114 4.94 3.51 2.53
C TYR A 114 4.42 2.48 3.55
N VAL A 115 3.41 1.70 3.16
CA VAL A 115 2.80 0.65 3.99
C VAL A 115 3.13 -0.72 3.39
N PRO A 116 4.31 -1.30 3.66
CA PRO A 116 4.68 -2.63 3.18
C PRO A 116 4.04 -3.74 4.04
N THR A 117 4.14 -4.97 3.56
CA THR A 117 4.02 -6.12 4.44
C THR A 117 5.38 -6.39 5.12
N ASN A 118 5.35 -6.75 6.39
CA ASN A 118 6.54 -6.85 7.22
C ASN A 118 7.68 -7.73 6.66
N TYR A 119 7.37 -8.80 5.91
CA TYR A 119 8.39 -9.70 5.35
C TYR A 119 9.32 -9.03 4.32
N THR A 120 8.91 -7.89 3.74
CA THR A 120 9.74 -7.17 2.75
C THR A 120 10.65 -6.11 3.38
N ILE A 121 10.49 -5.80 4.66
CA ILE A 121 11.24 -4.71 5.32
C ILE A 121 12.74 -4.99 5.29
N GLU A 122 13.14 -6.24 5.52
CA GLU A 122 14.55 -6.62 5.50
C GLU A 122 15.20 -6.39 4.12
N ASP A 123 14.48 -6.66 3.04
CA ASP A 123 14.96 -6.43 1.68
C ASP A 123 15.10 -4.93 1.39
N TYR A 124 14.15 -4.10 1.80
CA TYR A 124 14.28 -2.64 1.69
C TYR A 124 15.47 -2.09 2.47
N VAL A 125 15.75 -2.65 3.66
CA VAL A 125 16.90 -2.24 4.47
C VAL A 125 18.22 -2.67 3.83
N LYS A 126 18.29 -3.91 3.30
CA LYS A 126 19.50 -4.40 2.60
C LYS A 126 19.87 -3.57 1.38
N GLU A 127 18.88 -3.04 0.70
CA GLU A 127 19.05 -2.24 -0.51
C GLU A 127 19.07 -0.72 -0.24
N ASP A 128 19.08 -0.31 1.04
CA ASP A 128 19.12 1.10 1.47
C ASP A 128 17.96 1.95 0.90
N LEU A 129 16.76 1.34 0.80
CA LEU A 129 15.58 1.97 0.21
C LEU A 129 14.68 2.66 1.24
N ILE A 130 14.89 2.38 2.53
CA ILE A 130 14.13 2.98 3.63
C ILE A 130 15.07 3.38 4.77
N GLU A 131 14.67 4.39 5.53
CA GLU A 131 15.43 4.90 6.67
C GLU A 131 14.86 4.39 8.00
N PRO A 132 15.72 4.24 9.05
CA PRO A 132 15.23 3.91 10.37
C PRO A 132 14.39 5.05 10.96
N LEU A 133 13.35 4.69 11.70
CA LEU A 133 12.48 5.63 12.36
C LEU A 133 13.15 6.18 13.63
N ASP A 134 13.14 7.51 13.76
CA ASP A 134 13.48 8.18 15.00
C ASP A 134 12.24 8.26 15.89
N THR A 135 12.11 7.30 16.81
CA THR A 135 10.94 7.22 17.70
C THR A 135 10.80 8.43 18.64
N SER A 136 11.87 9.19 18.87
CA SER A 136 11.80 10.42 19.66
C SER A 136 10.95 11.52 18.99
N LYS A 137 10.76 11.42 17.66
CA LYS A 137 9.93 12.31 16.87
C LYS A 137 8.50 11.80 16.67
N LEU A 138 8.17 10.64 17.25
CA LEU A 138 6.86 10.01 17.15
C LEU A 138 6.14 10.05 18.51
N PRO A 139 5.59 11.20 18.93
CA PRO A 139 5.06 11.39 20.29
C PRO A 139 3.86 10.48 20.61
N ASN A 140 3.18 9.99 19.59
CA ASN A 140 2.02 9.10 19.73
C ASN A 140 2.39 7.62 19.58
N TYR A 141 3.67 7.29 19.33
CA TYR A 141 4.10 5.91 19.22
C TYR A 141 4.44 5.35 20.61
N ASP A 142 3.72 4.31 21.00
CA ASP A 142 3.98 3.51 22.19
C ASP A 142 4.08 2.04 21.78
N ALA A 143 5.28 1.48 21.84
CA ALA A 143 5.51 0.08 21.50
C ALA A 143 4.73 -0.88 22.42
N SER A 144 4.45 -0.49 23.67
CA SER A 144 3.69 -1.32 24.62
C SER A 144 2.20 -1.43 24.27
N ALA A 145 1.69 -0.57 23.40
CA ALA A 145 0.32 -0.64 22.90
C ALA A 145 0.11 -1.78 21.87
N PHE A 146 1.19 -2.41 21.41
CA PHE A 146 1.16 -3.50 20.45
C PHE A 146 1.57 -4.83 21.10
N ASP A 147 1.06 -5.95 20.60
CA ASP A 147 1.65 -7.25 20.88
C ASP A 147 3.12 -7.25 20.42
N ALA A 148 4.03 -7.73 21.26
CA ALA A 148 5.49 -7.69 21.01
C ALA A 148 5.87 -8.27 19.64
N ARG A 149 5.20 -9.33 19.20
CA ARG A 149 5.43 -9.94 17.87
C ARG A 149 5.22 -8.97 16.71
N TYR A 150 4.23 -8.08 16.83
CA TYR A 150 3.95 -7.08 15.79
C TYR A 150 4.85 -5.85 15.93
N ALA A 151 5.15 -5.44 17.16
CA ALA A 151 6.06 -4.32 17.41
C ALA A 151 7.46 -4.61 16.85
N GLU A 152 7.95 -5.85 17.03
CA GLU A 152 9.27 -6.28 16.56
C GLU A 152 9.33 -6.54 15.06
N ALA A 153 8.21 -6.84 14.41
CA ALA A 153 8.15 -7.18 12.99
C ALA A 153 8.61 -6.06 12.03
N GLY A 154 8.69 -4.82 12.53
CA GLY A 154 9.22 -3.66 11.80
C GLY A 154 10.70 -3.38 12.05
N SER A 155 11.40 -4.24 12.79
CA SER A 155 12.78 -4.01 13.22
C SER A 155 13.78 -4.90 12.45
N VAL A 156 14.89 -4.31 12.05
CA VAL A 156 16.01 -5.01 11.42
C VAL A 156 17.30 -4.60 12.14
N ASN A 157 18.11 -5.58 12.58
CA ASN A 157 19.37 -5.34 13.28
C ASN A 157 19.24 -4.37 14.49
N GLY A 158 18.14 -4.48 15.23
CA GLY A 158 17.88 -3.67 16.43
C GLY A 158 17.45 -2.21 16.15
N LYS A 159 17.20 -1.86 14.89
CA LYS A 159 16.65 -0.55 14.50
C LYS A 159 15.22 -0.71 14.00
N LEU A 160 14.34 0.18 14.40
CA LEU A 160 12.95 0.22 13.94
C LEU A 160 12.86 0.94 12.59
N TYR A 161 12.25 0.32 11.59
CA TYR A 161 12.02 0.88 10.26
C TYR A 161 10.53 1.05 9.95
N ALA A 162 9.67 0.27 10.60
CA ALA A 162 8.24 0.37 10.41
C ALA A 162 7.49 0.16 11.72
N VAL A 163 6.34 0.83 11.86
CA VAL A 163 5.41 0.64 12.98
C VAL A 163 4.21 -0.19 12.51
N PRO A 164 3.63 -1.05 13.37
CA PRO A 164 2.45 -1.82 13.02
C PRO A 164 1.28 -0.89 12.69
N LYS A 165 0.62 -1.12 11.55
CA LYS A 165 -0.60 -0.41 11.16
C LYS A 165 -1.82 -1.29 11.33
N ASN A 166 -1.77 -2.47 10.76
CA ASN A 166 -2.81 -3.49 10.81
C ASN A 166 -2.21 -4.87 10.58
N TRP A 167 -2.94 -5.89 10.92
CA TRP A 167 -2.57 -7.28 10.66
C TRP A 167 -3.75 -8.03 10.05
N GLY A 168 -3.47 -9.13 9.41
CA GLY A 168 -4.49 -9.98 8.81
C GLY A 168 -4.02 -11.43 8.73
N SER A 169 -4.96 -12.29 8.36
CA SER A 169 -4.69 -13.69 8.05
C SER A 169 -5.03 -13.97 6.60
N THR A 170 -4.31 -14.93 6.02
CA THR A 170 -4.67 -15.49 4.72
C THR A 170 -5.45 -16.76 4.92
N GLY A 171 -6.54 -16.88 4.19
CA GLY A 171 -7.40 -18.04 4.23
C GLY A 171 -8.05 -18.31 2.88
N MET A 172 -8.81 -19.41 2.82
CA MET A 172 -9.53 -19.79 1.64
C MET A 172 -11.01 -19.44 1.74
N ALA A 173 -11.59 -18.89 0.67
CA ALA A 173 -13.01 -18.67 0.52
C ALA A 173 -13.60 -19.80 -0.36
N VAL A 174 -14.58 -20.52 0.17
CA VAL A 174 -15.18 -21.65 -0.51
C VAL A 174 -16.65 -21.38 -0.81
N ASN A 175 -17.03 -21.48 -2.09
CA ASN A 175 -18.43 -21.47 -2.46
C ASN A 175 -19.08 -22.83 -2.11
N THR A 176 -19.68 -22.93 -0.95
CA THR A 176 -20.27 -24.16 -0.43
C THR A 176 -21.37 -24.74 -1.31
N LYS A 177 -22.10 -23.92 -2.10
CA LYS A 177 -23.11 -24.41 -3.05
C LYS A 177 -22.51 -25.33 -4.11
N HIS A 178 -21.29 -25.04 -4.56
CA HIS A 178 -20.58 -25.86 -5.53
C HIS A 178 -19.80 -27.02 -4.91
N ASN A 179 -19.54 -26.96 -3.60
CA ASN A 179 -18.85 -28.02 -2.84
C ASN A 179 -19.80 -28.91 -2.03
N GLY A 180 -21.06 -29.06 -2.45
CA GLY A 180 -22.03 -29.93 -1.78
C GLY A 180 -22.30 -29.54 -0.32
N GLY A 181 -22.20 -28.27 0.02
CA GLY A 181 -22.40 -27.74 1.38
C GLY A 181 -21.20 -27.93 2.32
N LYS A 182 -20.09 -28.49 1.85
CA LYS A 182 -18.91 -28.79 2.68
C LYS A 182 -17.96 -27.61 2.76
N ALA A 183 -17.42 -27.38 3.95
CA ALA A 183 -16.26 -26.51 4.16
C ALA A 183 -14.96 -27.24 3.76
N ILE A 184 -13.92 -26.48 3.45
CA ILE A 184 -12.55 -26.96 3.29
C ILE A 184 -11.77 -26.49 4.52
N SER A 185 -11.00 -27.38 5.16
CA SER A 185 -10.39 -27.13 6.47
C SER A 185 -8.86 -27.09 6.45
N SER A 186 -8.24 -27.43 5.33
CA SER A 186 -6.77 -27.45 5.21
C SER A 186 -6.32 -27.05 3.80
N TRP A 187 -5.09 -26.55 3.69
CA TRP A 187 -4.46 -26.30 2.40
C TRP A 187 -4.33 -27.57 1.57
N LYS A 188 -4.08 -28.72 2.21
CA LYS A 188 -4.04 -30.00 1.52
C LYS A 188 -5.37 -30.29 0.84
N GLU A 189 -6.47 -30.23 1.56
CA GLU A 189 -7.81 -30.45 1.01
C GLU A 189 -8.14 -29.42 -0.09
N PHE A 190 -7.74 -28.17 0.08
CA PHE A 190 -7.92 -27.12 -0.92
C PHE A 190 -7.24 -27.47 -2.23
N PHE A 191 -5.98 -27.85 -2.23
CA PHE A 191 -5.25 -28.19 -3.46
C PHE A 191 -5.75 -29.49 -4.07
N ASP A 192 -5.99 -30.54 -3.27
CA ASP A 192 -6.52 -31.81 -3.76
C ASP A 192 -7.84 -31.63 -4.51
N ILE A 193 -8.80 -30.91 -3.91
CA ILE A 193 -10.11 -30.69 -4.53
C ILE A 193 -10.06 -29.74 -5.73
N THR A 194 -9.12 -28.79 -5.70
CA THR A 194 -8.88 -27.87 -6.82
C THR A 194 -8.37 -28.62 -8.04
N MET A 195 -7.40 -29.50 -7.85
CA MET A 195 -6.83 -30.29 -8.94
C MET A 195 -7.83 -31.32 -9.50
N ASP A 196 -8.66 -31.90 -8.65
CA ASP A 196 -9.66 -32.91 -9.05
C ASP A 196 -10.91 -32.28 -9.67
N LYS A 197 -11.64 -31.47 -8.89
CA LYS A 197 -13.01 -31.05 -9.26
C LYS A 197 -13.13 -29.62 -9.74
N PHE A 198 -12.23 -28.74 -9.30
CA PHE A 198 -12.35 -27.30 -9.51
C PHE A 198 -11.20 -26.71 -10.34
N SER A 199 -10.52 -27.55 -11.12
CA SER A 199 -9.53 -27.08 -12.09
C SER A 199 -10.15 -26.03 -13.03
N GLY A 200 -9.49 -24.88 -13.17
CA GLY A 200 -9.98 -23.73 -13.93
C GLY A 200 -11.11 -22.93 -13.27
N ARG A 201 -11.51 -23.28 -12.03
CA ARG A 201 -12.54 -22.58 -11.24
C ARG A 201 -12.05 -22.08 -9.90
N THR A 202 -10.77 -22.22 -9.66
CA THR A 202 -10.09 -21.75 -8.44
C THR A 202 -9.22 -20.57 -8.80
N VAL A 203 -9.23 -19.57 -7.94
CA VAL A 203 -8.37 -18.38 -8.04
C VAL A 203 -7.47 -18.40 -6.83
N VAL A 204 -6.18 -18.27 -7.04
CA VAL A 204 -5.21 -17.97 -5.99
C VAL A 204 -4.82 -16.50 -6.09
N HIS A 205 -4.44 -15.93 -4.97
CA HIS A 205 -4.00 -14.54 -4.92
C HIS A 205 -2.66 -14.40 -5.66
N ASP A 206 -2.54 -13.38 -6.50
CA ASP A 206 -1.27 -13.01 -7.14
C ASP A 206 -0.38 -12.28 -6.12
N TYR A 207 0.09 -13.04 -5.15
CA TYR A 207 0.84 -12.56 -4.01
C TYR A 207 1.82 -13.67 -3.59
N GLN A 208 3.09 -13.43 -3.81
CA GLN A 208 4.12 -14.43 -3.74
C GLN A 208 4.12 -15.22 -2.41
N LEU A 209 4.16 -14.52 -1.28
CA LEU A 209 4.18 -15.16 0.03
C LEU A 209 2.97 -16.08 0.25
N THR A 210 1.76 -15.60 -0.07
CA THR A 210 0.54 -16.35 0.17
C THR A 210 0.46 -17.60 -0.71
N THR A 211 0.77 -17.45 -1.98
CA THR A 211 0.63 -18.54 -2.95
C THR A 211 1.69 -19.62 -2.72
N ILE A 212 2.96 -19.22 -2.57
CA ILE A 212 4.06 -20.15 -2.29
C ILE A 212 3.90 -20.76 -0.90
N GLY A 213 3.63 -19.96 0.14
CA GLY A 213 3.46 -20.46 1.50
C GLY A 213 2.30 -21.44 1.65
N SER A 214 1.19 -21.24 0.91
CA SER A 214 0.10 -22.22 0.91
C SER A 214 0.49 -23.53 0.21
N ALA A 215 1.29 -23.46 -0.86
CA ALA A 215 1.84 -24.66 -1.51
C ALA A 215 2.85 -25.40 -0.62
N LEU A 216 3.73 -24.68 0.08
CA LEU A 216 4.63 -25.28 1.08
C LEU A 216 3.82 -26.03 2.15
N ASN A 217 2.76 -25.43 2.67
CA ASN A 217 1.86 -26.12 3.62
C ASN A 217 1.19 -27.37 3.03
N TYR A 218 0.86 -27.38 1.74
CA TYR A 218 0.35 -28.56 1.07
C TYR A 218 1.35 -29.72 1.12
N PHE A 219 2.62 -29.44 0.93
CA PHE A 219 3.70 -30.44 1.01
C PHE A 219 4.16 -30.77 2.43
N GLY A 220 3.60 -30.09 3.44
CA GLY A 220 3.94 -30.34 4.85
C GLY A 220 5.08 -29.48 5.39
N TYR A 221 5.53 -28.51 4.62
CA TYR A 221 6.57 -27.56 5.02
C TYR A 221 6.02 -26.36 5.78
N SER A 222 6.88 -25.57 6.37
CA SER A 222 6.48 -24.30 6.98
C SER A 222 6.01 -23.30 5.93
N PHE A 223 4.92 -22.59 6.21
CA PHE A 223 4.44 -21.49 5.36
C PHE A 223 5.51 -20.42 5.11
N ASN A 224 6.41 -20.22 6.04
CA ASN A 224 7.49 -19.24 6.00
C ASN A 224 8.86 -19.88 5.76
N SER A 225 8.91 -21.07 5.16
CA SER A 225 10.20 -21.68 4.85
C SER A 225 10.98 -20.83 3.86
N VAL A 226 12.27 -20.72 4.10
CA VAL A 226 13.25 -20.06 3.21
C VAL A 226 14.27 -21.07 2.67
N ASP A 227 14.06 -22.37 2.93
CA ASP A 227 14.91 -23.43 2.38
C ASP A 227 14.59 -23.62 0.90
N VAL A 228 15.59 -23.36 0.05
CA VAL A 228 15.46 -23.48 -1.42
C VAL A 228 15.26 -24.91 -1.93
N ASN A 229 15.40 -25.90 -1.05
CA ASN A 229 15.19 -27.32 -1.39
C ASN A 229 13.77 -27.82 -1.09
N GLU A 230 12.94 -26.99 -0.47
CA GLU A 230 11.53 -27.23 -0.16
C GLU A 230 10.64 -26.56 -1.19
#